data_37ce10b15860e44c8b01e67750b702a4
#
_entry.id   37ce10b15860e44c8b01e67750b702a4
#
_cell.length_a   1.000
_cell.length_b   1.000
_cell.length_c   1.000
_cell.angle_alpha   90.00
_cell.angle_beta   90.00
_cell.angle_gamma   90.00
#
_symmetry.space_group_name_H-M   'P 1'
#
loop_
_entity.id
_entity.type
_entity.pdbx_description
1 polymer ?
#
loop_
_entity_poly.entity_id
_entity_poly.type
_entity_poly.pdbx_seq_one_letter_code
_entity_poly.pdbx_strand_id
1 'polypeptide(L)'
;KKCDFLEMVSSNLDIKMNIVCTRIEELAHKSDHRERYDLCLARAISNISTLNEFALPFVKLSGYALYMKGKFISEEIVDSEYSANVIGGSLVNYSTVTNMSSIVKFKKIKNTPKSYPRRVGIPKKSPLELS
;
A
#
# COMPACT_ATOMS: atom_id res chain seq x y z
N LYS A 1 -12.30 -16.23 5.89
CA LYS A 1 -11.54 -17.31 5.25
C LYS A 1 -10.04 -17.02 5.20
N LYS A 2 -9.67 -15.89 4.62
CA LYS A 2 -8.24 -15.53 4.54
C LYS A 2 -7.63 -15.29 5.92
N CYS A 3 -8.39 -14.70 6.82
CA CYS A 3 -7.92 -14.45 8.19
C CYS A 3 -7.72 -15.77 8.94
N ASP A 4 -8.63 -16.73 8.77
CA ASP A 4 -8.49 -18.05 9.39
C ASP A 4 -7.27 -18.78 8.86
N PHE A 5 -7.01 -18.68 7.57
CA PHE A 5 -5.82 -19.27 6.97
C PHE A 5 -4.55 -18.66 7.55
N LEU A 6 -4.50 -17.33 7.68
CA LEU A 6 -3.33 -16.63 8.24
C LEU A 6 -3.11 -17.02 9.70
N GLU A 7 -4.18 -17.16 10.49
CA GLU A 7 -4.07 -17.64 11.88
C GLU A 7 -3.47 -19.03 11.93
N MET A 8 -3.90 -19.91 11.04
CA MET A 8 -3.36 -21.27 10.97
C MET A 8 -1.87 -21.26 10.60
N VAL A 9 -1.48 -20.45 9.62
CA VAL A 9 -0.08 -20.33 9.20
C VAL A 9 0.76 -19.77 10.33
N SER A 10 0.28 -18.73 11.01
CA SER A 10 0.97 -18.13 12.14
C SER A 10 1.23 -19.15 13.24
N SER A 11 0.22 -19.95 13.60
CA SER A 11 0.35 -20.99 14.60
C SER A 11 1.31 -22.08 14.17
N ASN A 12 1.15 -22.59 12.94
CA ASN A 12 1.95 -23.73 12.47
C ASN A 12 3.43 -23.39 12.29
N LEU A 13 3.74 -22.17 11.92
CA LEU A 13 5.11 -21.73 11.71
C LEU A 13 5.70 -21.01 12.92
N ASP A 14 4.93 -20.91 14.01
CA ASP A 14 5.35 -20.20 15.24
C ASP A 14 5.86 -18.80 14.96
N ILE A 15 5.15 -18.09 14.09
CA ILE A 15 5.45 -16.70 13.74
C ILE A 15 4.48 -15.79 14.47
N LYS A 16 5.02 -14.83 15.21
CA LYS A 16 4.20 -13.81 15.88
C LYS A 16 3.79 -12.74 14.87
N MET A 17 2.50 -12.62 14.63
CA MET A 17 1.96 -11.55 13.81
C MET A 17 0.58 -11.12 14.31
N ASN A 18 0.25 -9.87 14.12
CA ASN A 18 -1.08 -9.36 14.39
C ASN A 18 -1.89 -9.46 13.11
N ILE A 19 -2.95 -10.24 13.17
CA ILE A 19 -3.85 -10.43 12.03
C ILE A 19 -5.11 -9.63 12.30
N VAL A 20 -5.37 -8.62 11.45
CA VAL A 20 -6.52 -7.74 11.60
C VAL A 20 -7.46 -7.98 10.43
N CYS A 21 -8.66 -8.45 10.74
CA CYS A 21 -9.64 -8.81 9.73
C CYS A 21 -10.66 -7.68 9.56
N THR A 22 -10.30 -6.71 8.71
CA THR A 22 -11.16 -5.55 8.45
C THR A 22 -10.83 -4.99 7.07
N ARG A 23 -11.63 -4.02 6.62
CA ARG A 23 -11.33 -3.30 5.39
C ARG A 23 -10.17 -2.34 5.63
N ILE A 24 -9.23 -2.34 4.69
CA ILE A 24 -8.01 -1.54 4.83
C ILE A 24 -8.31 -0.04 4.86
N GLU A 25 -9.31 0.39 4.11
CA GLU A 25 -9.70 1.82 4.06
C GLU A 25 -10.21 2.30 5.42
N GLU A 26 -10.83 1.43 6.18
CA GLU A 26 -11.29 1.77 7.52
C GLU A 26 -10.17 1.70 8.55
N LEU A 27 -9.34 0.67 8.45
CA LEU A 27 -8.22 0.48 9.37
C LEU A 27 -7.24 1.64 9.32
N ALA A 28 -7.00 2.18 8.12
CA ALA A 28 -6.04 3.26 7.91
C ALA A 28 -6.46 4.59 8.57
N HIS A 29 -7.71 4.71 9.01
CA HIS A 29 -8.18 5.88 9.76
C HIS A 29 -8.08 5.70 11.27
N LYS A 30 -7.74 4.51 11.74
CA LYS A 30 -7.61 4.23 13.17
C LYS A 30 -6.26 4.71 13.68
N SER A 31 -6.26 5.48 14.76
CA SER A 31 -5.03 6.08 15.30
C SER A 31 -3.96 5.07 15.66
N ASP A 32 -4.36 3.84 16.02
CA ASP A 32 -3.41 2.76 16.36
C ASP A 32 -2.61 2.28 15.15
N HIS A 33 -3.09 2.54 13.95
CA HIS A 33 -2.51 2.03 12.72
C HIS A 33 -2.05 3.13 11.77
N ARG A 34 -2.71 4.30 11.80
CA ARG A 34 -2.40 5.38 10.88
C ARG A 34 -1.01 5.94 11.14
N GLU A 35 -0.16 5.92 10.12
CA GLU A 35 1.20 6.48 10.16
C GLU A 35 2.04 5.92 11.31
N ARG A 36 1.91 4.62 11.56
CA ARG A 36 2.59 3.92 12.66
C ARG A 36 3.69 2.98 12.21
N TYR A 37 3.72 2.62 10.93
CA TYR A 37 4.58 1.55 10.46
C TYR A 37 5.79 2.08 9.69
N ASP A 38 6.94 1.45 9.92
CA ASP A 38 8.20 1.79 9.23
C ASP A 38 8.15 1.38 7.77
N LEU A 39 7.48 0.26 7.49
CA LEU A 39 7.46 -0.35 6.17
C LEU A 39 6.10 -1.00 5.94
N CYS A 40 5.53 -0.75 4.79
CA CYS A 40 4.32 -1.41 4.34
C CYS A 40 4.62 -2.17 3.05
N LEU A 41 4.27 -3.45 3.04
CA LEU A 41 4.47 -4.31 1.87
C LEU A 41 3.13 -4.68 1.27
N ALA A 42 3.06 -4.72 -0.06
CA ALA A 42 1.86 -5.17 -0.75
C ALA A 42 2.24 -5.96 -2.00
N ARG A 43 1.47 -6.99 -2.30
CA ARG A 43 1.54 -7.68 -3.57
C ARG A 43 0.41 -7.17 -4.48
N ALA A 44 0.60 -7.35 -5.77
CA ALA A 44 -0.22 -6.81 -6.86
C ALA A 44 -1.72 -7.15 -6.76
N ILE A 45 -2.41 -6.53 -5.81
CA ILE A 45 -3.86 -6.68 -5.64
C ILE A 45 -4.63 -5.62 -6.43
N SER A 46 -3.91 -4.61 -6.94
CA SER A 46 -4.53 -3.50 -7.65
C SER A 46 -3.46 -2.72 -8.40
N ASN A 47 -3.84 -1.63 -9.08
CA ASN A 47 -2.84 -0.76 -9.69
C ASN A 47 -2.08 0.02 -8.59
N ILE A 48 -0.95 0.63 -8.97
CA ILE A 48 -0.07 1.29 -8.01
C ILE A 48 -0.76 2.46 -7.33
N SER A 49 -1.58 3.22 -8.04
CA SER A 49 -2.29 4.36 -7.45
C SER A 49 -3.23 3.92 -6.34
N THR A 50 -3.95 2.82 -6.53
CA THR A 50 -4.80 2.23 -5.50
C THR A 50 -3.94 1.75 -4.32
N LEU A 51 -2.82 1.08 -4.62
CA LEU A 51 -1.90 0.62 -3.56
C LEU A 51 -1.36 1.78 -2.74
N ASN A 52 -1.04 2.91 -3.38
CA ASN A 52 -0.60 4.10 -2.64
C ASN A 52 -1.65 4.58 -1.66
N GLU A 53 -2.91 4.59 -2.08
CA GLU A 53 -3.99 5.01 -1.18
C GLU A 53 -4.22 4.00 -0.06
N PHE A 54 -3.96 2.72 -0.31
CA PHE A 54 -4.10 1.67 0.70
C PHE A 54 -2.92 1.63 1.68
N ALA A 55 -1.70 1.82 1.20
CA ALA A 55 -0.49 1.53 1.97
C ALA A 55 0.13 2.76 2.63
N LEU A 56 0.26 3.86 1.90
CA LEU A 56 0.94 5.04 2.43
C LEU A 56 0.30 5.62 3.70
N PRO A 57 -1.03 5.57 3.89
CA PRO A 57 -1.61 6.04 5.15
C PRO A 57 -1.11 5.32 6.40
N PHE A 58 -0.63 4.08 6.25
CA PHE A 58 -0.06 3.31 7.37
C PHE A 58 1.39 3.66 7.66
N VAL A 59 2.09 4.26 6.70
CA VAL A 59 3.53 4.49 6.80
C VAL A 59 3.81 5.78 7.54
N LYS A 60 4.71 5.73 8.53
CA LYS A 60 5.14 6.93 9.25
C LYS A 60 6.05 7.78 8.38
N LEU A 61 6.25 9.04 8.76
CA LEU A 61 7.19 9.93 8.07
C LEU A 61 8.56 9.26 7.98
N SER A 62 9.17 9.34 6.81
CA SER A 62 10.46 8.72 6.45
C SER A 62 10.43 7.20 6.33
N GLY A 63 9.28 6.57 6.49
CA GLY A 63 9.11 5.14 6.22
C GLY A 63 8.88 4.88 4.73
N TYR A 64 8.71 3.62 4.40
CA TYR A 64 8.64 3.18 3.01
C TYR A 64 7.45 2.27 2.74
N ALA A 65 6.97 2.31 1.49
CA ALA A 65 6.02 1.34 0.97
C ALA A 65 6.69 0.63 -0.22
N LEU A 66 6.63 -0.69 -0.23
CA LEU A 66 7.19 -1.52 -1.29
C LEU A 66 6.08 -2.37 -1.90
N TYR A 67 5.94 -2.31 -3.22
CA TYR A 67 4.94 -3.09 -3.92
C TYR A 67 5.58 -4.08 -4.86
N MET A 68 5.18 -5.35 -4.74
CA MET A 68 5.59 -6.40 -5.66
C MET A 68 4.53 -6.51 -6.74
N LYS A 69 4.89 -6.09 -7.95
CA LYS A 69 3.99 -6.05 -9.10
C LYS A 69 4.39 -7.12 -10.12
N GLY A 70 3.46 -7.43 -11.00
CA GLY A 70 3.73 -8.30 -12.13
C GLY A 70 4.51 -7.60 -13.22
N LYS A 71 4.33 -8.03 -14.45
CA LYS A 71 5.21 -7.79 -15.58
C LYS A 71 5.41 -6.33 -15.99
N PHE A 72 4.42 -5.49 -15.99
CA PHE A 72 4.56 -4.12 -16.53
C PHE A 72 3.95 -3.09 -15.62
N ILE A 73 4.78 -2.10 -15.26
CA ILE A 73 4.36 -1.00 -14.39
C ILE A 73 4.59 0.38 -15.02
N SER A 74 5.31 0.43 -16.16
CA SER A 74 5.67 1.72 -16.77
C SER A 74 4.46 2.59 -17.10
N GLU A 75 3.35 1.99 -17.49
CA GLU A 75 2.13 2.71 -17.77
C GLU A 75 1.47 3.30 -16.53
N GLU A 76 1.75 2.72 -15.36
CA GLU A 76 1.16 3.17 -14.09
C GLU A 76 1.99 4.25 -13.40
N ILE A 77 3.24 4.48 -13.86
CA ILE A 77 4.18 5.33 -13.11
C ILE A 77 3.71 6.78 -12.98
N VAL A 78 3.21 7.37 -14.06
CA VAL A 78 2.77 8.79 -14.02
C VAL A 78 1.66 8.98 -13.00
N ASP A 79 0.63 8.13 -13.06
CA ASP A 79 -0.48 8.20 -12.11
C ASP A 79 -0.02 7.84 -10.70
N SER A 80 0.96 6.94 -10.58
CA SER A 80 1.48 6.55 -9.27
C SER A 80 2.23 7.69 -8.59
N GLU A 81 2.95 8.50 -9.34
CA GLU A 81 3.63 9.67 -8.78
C GLU A 81 2.61 10.70 -8.32
N TYR A 82 1.57 10.92 -9.11
CA TYR A 82 0.48 11.79 -8.73
C TYR A 82 -0.21 11.30 -7.45
N SER A 83 -0.62 10.04 -7.43
CA SER A 83 -1.31 9.47 -6.26
C SER A 83 -0.43 9.50 -5.01
N ALA A 84 0.86 9.18 -5.15
CA ALA A 84 1.78 9.24 -4.03
C ALA A 84 1.85 10.67 -3.47
N ASN A 85 1.96 11.65 -4.34
CA ASN A 85 2.03 13.06 -3.92
C ASN A 85 0.76 13.46 -3.16
N VAL A 86 -0.41 13.05 -3.62
CA VAL A 86 -1.69 13.32 -2.94
C VAL A 86 -1.72 12.69 -1.56
N ILE A 87 -1.27 11.45 -1.43
CA ILE A 87 -1.34 10.70 -0.17
C ILE A 87 -0.21 11.05 0.80
N GLY A 88 0.90 11.58 0.29
CA GLY A 88 2.02 12.00 1.13
C GLY A 88 3.32 11.27 0.87
N GLY A 89 3.43 10.59 -0.25
CA GLY A 89 4.64 9.84 -0.61
C GLY A 89 5.36 10.41 -1.82
N SER A 90 6.50 9.79 -2.12
CA SER A 90 7.31 10.13 -3.29
C SER A 90 7.92 8.85 -3.83
N LEU A 91 7.89 8.70 -5.16
CA LEU A 91 8.51 7.56 -5.80
C LEU A 91 10.02 7.61 -5.61
N VAL A 92 10.61 6.53 -5.07
CA VAL A 92 12.05 6.41 -4.88
C VAL A 92 12.67 5.75 -6.11
N ASN A 93 12.20 4.54 -6.44
CA ASN A 93 12.66 3.83 -7.63
C ASN A 93 11.69 2.68 -7.93
N TYR A 94 11.88 2.11 -9.09
CA TYR A 94 11.26 0.85 -9.45
C TYR A 94 12.24 0.05 -10.29
N SER A 95 12.18 -1.27 -10.19
CA SER A 95 13.08 -2.14 -10.94
C SER A 95 12.39 -3.43 -11.33
N THR A 96 12.78 -3.96 -12.47
CA THR A 96 12.35 -5.28 -12.91
C THR A 96 13.26 -6.32 -12.27
N VAL A 97 12.67 -7.24 -11.52
CA VAL A 97 13.41 -8.32 -10.86
C VAL A 97 13.55 -9.52 -11.81
N THR A 98 12.44 -9.84 -12.49
CA THR A 98 12.42 -10.89 -13.53
C THR A 98 11.55 -10.39 -14.67
N ASN A 99 11.43 -11.19 -15.74
CA ASN A 99 10.51 -10.86 -16.83
C ASN A 99 9.05 -10.75 -16.38
N MET A 100 8.74 -11.31 -15.22
CA MET A 100 7.37 -11.41 -14.70
C MET A 100 7.12 -10.63 -13.43
N SER A 101 8.13 -9.95 -12.88
CA SER A 101 7.98 -9.26 -11.61
C SER A 101 8.80 -7.99 -11.51
N SER A 102 8.25 -7.04 -10.79
CA SER A 102 8.86 -5.73 -10.55
C SER A 102 8.63 -5.32 -9.10
N ILE A 103 9.52 -4.47 -8.58
CA ILE A 103 9.37 -3.89 -7.25
C ILE A 103 9.33 -2.38 -7.40
N VAL A 104 8.35 -1.74 -6.76
CA VAL A 104 8.19 -0.29 -6.76
C VAL A 104 8.31 0.19 -5.32
N LYS A 105 9.10 1.23 -5.09
CA LYS A 105 9.37 1.76 -3.76
C LYS A 105 8.97 3.22 -3.65
N PHE A 106 8.17 3.52 -2.62
CA PHE A 106 7.78 4.89 -2.28
C PHE A 106 8.27 5.23 -0.88
N LYS A 107 8.62 6.49 -0.66
CA LYS A 107 8.98 7.01 0.66
C LYS A 107 7.88 7.93 1.15
N LYS A 108 7.52 7.83 2.42
CA LYS A 108 6.56 8.76 3.05
C LYS A 108 7.28 10.06 3.38
N ILE A 109 6.91 11.15 2.73
CA ILE A 109 7.59 12.44 2.87
C ILE A 109 6.76 13.49 3.60
N LYS A 110 5.45 13.28 3.71
CA LYS A 110 4.57 14.18 4.44
C LYS A 110 3.37 13.40 4.97
N ASN A 111 2.69 13.96 5.96
CA ASN A 111 1.52 13.29 6.54
C ASN A 111 0.41 13.15 5.50
N THR A 112 -0.29 12.02 5.56
CA THR A 112 -1.42 11.76 4.69
C THR A 112 -2.59 12.67 5.08
N PRO A 113 -3.21 13.38 4.11
CA PRO A 113 -4.39 14.18 4.42
C PRO A 113 -5.50 13.34 5.06
N LYS A 114 -6.24 13.95 5.98
CA LYS A 114 -7.26 13.24 6.77
C LYS A 114 -8.38 12.62 5.94
N SER A 115 -8.64 13.15 4.75
CA SER A 115 -9.66 12.64 3.84
C SER A 115 -9.26 11.32 3.16
N TYR A 116 -8.00 10.92 3.30
CA TYR A 116 -7.50 9.68 2.70
C TYR A 116 -7.16 8.63 3.74
N PRO A 117 -7.33 7.35 3.47
CA PRO A 117 -7.96 6.83 2.24
C PRO A 117 -9.44 7.19 2.18
N ARG A 118 -9.95 7.27 0.97
CA ARG A 118 -11.38 7.48 0.75
C ARG A 118 -12.15 6.25 1.22
N ARG A 119 -13.46 6.37 1.34
CA ARG A 119 -14.28 5.29 1.91
C ARG A 119 -14.15 4.00 1.11
N VAL A 120 -14.53 2.91 1.76
CA VAL A 120 -14.43 1.55 1.27
C VAL A 120 -14.93 1.43 -0.18
N GLY A 121 -14.09 0.82 -1.02
CA GLY A 121 -14.39 0.54 -2.42
C GLY A 121 -14.03 1.66 -3.38
N ILE A 122 -13.95 2.91 -2.93
CA ILE A 122 -13.68 4.04 -3.83
C ILE A 122 -12.25 4.00 -4.40
N PRO A 123 -11.20 3.73 -3.60
CA PRO A 123 -9.85 3.70 -4.17
C PRO A 123 -9.69 2.71 -5.31
N LYS A 124 -10.32 1.55 -5.20
CA LYS A 124 -10.25 0.52 -6.23
C LYS A 124 -11.13 0.85 -7.44
N LYS A 125 -12.32 1.40 -7.18
CA LYS A 125 -13.28 1.73 -8.24
C LYS A 125 -12.85 2.96 -9.04
N SER A 126 -12.24 3.94 -8.36
CA SER A 126 -11.82 5.20 -8.97
C SER A 126 -10.43 5.57 -8.47
N PRO A 127 -9.38 4.88 -8.98
CA PRO A 127 -8.02 5.18 -8.55
C PRO A 127 -7.64 6.63 -8.82
N LEU A 128 -6.78 7.19 -7.98
CA LEU A 128 -6.26 8.53 -8.19
C LEU A 128 -5.41 8.53 -9.47
N GLU A 129 -5.73 9.43 -10.38
CA GLU A 129 -5.02 9.52 -11.66
C GLU A 129 -4.90 10.96 -12.10
N LEU A 130 -3.87 11.22 -12.87
CA LEU A 130 -3.62 12.55 -13.44
C LEU A 130 -4.49 12.69 -14.68
N SER A 131 -5.42 13.62 -14.65
CA SER A 131 -6.35 13.85 -15.78
C SER A 131 -5.79 14.90 -16.75
#